data_c25b06adb873bf71bcbc61416d5555c6
#
_entry.id   c25b06adb873bf71bcbc61416d5555c6
#
_cell.length_a   1.000
_cell.length_b   1.000
_cell.length_c   1.000
_cell.angle_alpha   90.00
_cell.angle_beta   90.00
_cell.angle_gamma   90.00
#
_symmetry.space_group_name_H-M   'P 1'
#
loop_
_entity.id
_entity.type
_entity.pdbx_description
1 polymer ?
#
loop_
_entity_poly.entity_id
_entity_poly.type
_entity_poly.pdbx_seq_one_letter_code
_entity_poly.pdbx_strand_id
1 'polypeptide(L)'
;ATYLSQMPIMVSNVLGGDDQVVLLFLSGFSIGIAIGAWLAHRFQPRVKALLDVLWLGWLLIGMSVMILLANVIMTVWAPTVDEPLAILAFLQQWQAWLIWGVLVAIAAVGGAFCVPLYTLLQVQTAEHFRSRMVAVNNITNALLMVLSALLVLLLYGLGADVVDLFYAIALLNLLAAFWYFRLGS
;
A
#
# COMPACT_ATOMS: atom_id res chain seq x y z
N ALA A 1 -0.48 2.79 5.24
CA ALA A 1 -0.09 2.44 6.62
C ALA A 1 -0.65 1.07 7.00
N THR A 2 -1.96 0.84 6.91
CA THR A 2 -2.64 -0.41 7.34
C THR A 2 -2.09 -1.65 6.65
N TYR A 3 -1.89 -1.61 5.32
CA TYR A 3 -1.32 -2.73 4.56
C TYR A 3 0.05 -3.14 5.09
N LEU A 4 0.93 -2.16 5.36
CA LEU A 4 2.27 -2.43 5.87
C LEU A 4 2.25 -2.98 7.30
N SER A 5 1.34 -2.50 8.17
CA SER A 5 1.25 -2.98 9.56
C SER A 5 0.75 -4.42 9.66
N GLN A 6 0.01 -4.91 8.67
CA GLN A 6 -0.49 -6.29 8.60
C GLN A 6 0.46 -7.25 7.87
N MET A 7 1.57 -6.73 7.31
CA MET A 7 2.54 -7.53 6.56
C MET A 7 3.13 -8.69 7.37
N PRO A 8 3.59 -8.50 8.63
CA PRO A 8 4.11 -9.61 9.42
C PRO A 8 3.07 -10.72 9.63
N ILE A 9 1.83 -10.35 9.96
CA ILE A 9 0.72 -11.30 10.16
C ILE A 9 0.41 -12.06 8.85
N MET A 10 0.40 -11.36 7.72
CA MET A 10 0.20 -11.96 6.40
C MET A 10 1.30 -12.98 6.09
N VAL A 11 2.57 -12.61 6.28
CA VAL A 11 3.70 -13.48 5.97
C VAL A 11 3.70 -14.71 6.86
N SER A 12 3.49 -14.54 8.17
CA SER A 12 3.52 -15.66 9.11
C SER A 12 2.31 -16.57 9.01
N ASN A 13 1.09 -16.01 8.91
CA ASN A 13 -0.14 -16.79 9.02
C ASN A 13 -0.66 -17.28 7.65
N VAL A 14 -0.39 -16.55 6.55
CA VAL A 14 -0.91 -16.91 5.21
C VAL A 14 0.18 -17.54 4.35
N LEU A 15 1.40 -16.99 4.38
CA LEU A 15 2.50 -17.48 3.54
C LEU A 15 3.38 -18.51 4.26
N GLY A 16 3.20 -18.72 5.57
CA GLY A 16 4.00 -19.66 6.37
C GLY A 16 5.49 -19.31 6.43
N GLY A 17 5.86 -18.04 6.21
CA GLY A 17 7.25 -17.58 6.24
C GLY A 17 7.75 -17.27 7.64
N ASP A 18 9.04 -17.43 7.86
CA ASP A 18 9.73 -17.05 9.10
C ASP A 18 9.98 -15.52 9.17
N ASP A 19 10.62 -15.06 10.27
CA ASP A 19 10.95 -13.64 10.46
C ASP A 19 11.87 -13.09 9.36
N GLN A 20 12.71 -13.91 8.74
CA GLN A 20 13.59 -13.49 7.64
C GLN A 20 12.77 -13.22 6.36
N VAL A 21 11.71 -13.99 6.13
CA VAL A 21 10.77 -13.74 5.04
C VAL A 21 10.00 -12.44 5.29
N VAL A 22 9.60 -12.17 6.54
CA VAL A 22 9.00 -10.86 6.89
C VAL A 22 9.94 -9.71 6.54
N LEU A 23 11.23 -9.82 6.90
CA LEU A 23 12.23 -8.80 6.57
C LEU A 23 12.42 -8.64 5.05
N LEU A 24 12.39 -9.73 4.29
CA LEU A 24 12.42 -9.70 2.82
C LEU A 24 11.25 -8.88 2.25
N PHE A 25 10.04 -9.09 2.75
CA PHE A 25 8.86 -8.37 2.31
C PHE A 25 8.89 -6.90 2.71
N LEU A 26 9.32 -6.56 3.93
CA LEU A 26 9.49 -5.18 4.38
C LEU A 26 10.55 -4.43 3.56
N SER A 27 11.67 -5.09 3.24
CA SER A 27 12.70 -4.51 2.38
C SER A 27 12.19 -4.28 0.95
N GLY A 28 11.46 -5.25 0.39
CA GLY A 28 10.81 -5.13 -0.92
C GLY A 28 9.82 -3.95 -0.96
N PHE A 29 9.01 -3.79 0.10
CA PHE A 29 8.10 -2.66 0.23
C PHE A 29 8.84 -1.32 0.23
N SER A 30 9.95 -1.22 0.96
CA SER A 30 10.78 -0.02 1.02
C SER A 30 11.41 0.32 -0.35
N ILE A 31 11.92 -0.70 -1.05
CA ILE A 31 12.45 -0.58 -2.42
C ILE A 31 11.33 -0.11 -3.36
N GLY A 32 10.15 -0.69 -3.26
CA GLY A 32 8.99 -0.30 -4.06
C GLY A 32 8.65 1.18 -3.90
N ILE A 33 8.54 1.68 -2.66
CA ILE A 33 8.29 3.11 -2.40
C ILE A 33 9.38 3.98 -3.05
N ALA A 34 10.65 3.60 -2.91
CA ALA A 34 11.76 4.36 -3.50
C ALA A 34 11.68 4.41 -5.04
N ILE A 35 11.36 3.28 -5.69
CA ILE A 35 11.13 3.20 -7.14
C ILE A 35 9.97 4.10 -7.54
N GLY A 36 8.84 4.03 -6.84
CA GLY A 36 7.65 4.84 -7.10
C GLY A 36 7.92 6.34 -6.97
N ALA A 37 8.63 6.73 -5.91
CA ALA A 37 9.05 8.11 -5.70
C ALA A 37 9.98 8.62 -6.83
N TRP A 38 10.93 7.79 -7.24
CA TRP A 38 11.84 8.11 -8.34
C TRP A 38 11.10 8.24 -9.68
N LEU A 39 10.19 7.33 -9.99
CA LEU A 39 9.36 7.39 -11.19
C LEU A 39 8.48 8.66 -11.18
N ALA A 40 7.82 8.96 -10.07
CA ALA A 40 7.03 10.17 -9.93
C ALA A 40 7.86 11.42 -10.21
N HIS A 41 9.07 11.51 -9.63
CA HIS A 41 9.98 12.63 -9.88
C HIS A 41 10.41 12.70 -11.35
N ARG A 42 10.73 11.58 -11.99
CA ARG A 42 11.18 11.51 -13.39
C ARG A 42 10.11 11.98 -14.38
N PHE A 43 8.84 11.68 -14.08
CA PHE A 43 7.70 12.02 -14.94
C PHE A 43 7.00 13.33 -14.55
N GLN A 44 7.36 13.94 -13.41
CA GLN A 44 6.77 15.16 -12.89
C GLN A 44 6.75 16.35 -13.89
N PRO A 45 7.78 16.60 -14.75
CA PRO A 45 7.73 17.68 -15.72
C PRO A 45 6.63 17.50 -16.77
N ARG A 46 6.28 16.26 -17.09
CA ARG A 46 5.21 15.90 -18.03
C ARG A 46 3.83 15.86 -17.36
N VAL A 47 3.80 15.66 -16.05
CA VAL A 47 2.61 15.51 -15.21
C VAL A 47 2.07 16.86 -14.73
N LYS A 48 2.79 17.99 -14.88
CA LYS A 48 2.24 19.33 -14.58
C LYS A 48 0.96 19.68 -15.35
N ALA A 49 0.76 19.06 -16.52
CA ALA A 49 -0.48 19.16 -17.29
C ALA A 49 -1.48 18.02 -16.98
N LEU A 50 -1.07 17.00 -16.24
CA LEU A 50 -1.78 15.75 -15.95
C LEU A 50 -1.93 15.47 -14.44
N LEU A 51 -1.60 16.42 -13.57
CA LEU A 51 -2.13 16.50 -12.20
C LEU A 51 -3.64 16.78 -12.23
N ASP A 52 -4.21 16.71 -13.42
CA ASP A 52 -5.59 16.48 -13.62
C ASP A 52 -6.01 15.27 -12.82
N VAL A 53 -7.07 15.43 -12.07
CA VAL A 53 -7.81 14.49 -11.24
C VAL A 53 -7.76 13.04 -11.73
N LEU A 54 -7.69 12.83 -13.05
CA LEU A 54 -7.69 11.52 -13.69
C LEU A 54 -6.49 10.64 -13.34
N TRP A 55 -5.27 11.17 -13.33
CA TRP A 55 -4.06 10.37 -13.12
C TRP A 55 -3.99 9.74 -11.72
N LEU A 56 -4.27 10.53 -10.69
CA LEU A 56 -4.26 10.05 -9.30
C LEU A 56 -5.37 9.02 -9.06
N GLY A 57 -6.55 9.22 -9.68
CA GLY A 57 -7.63 8.24 -9.64
C GLY A 57 -7.24 6.90 -10.27
N TRP A 58 -6.55 6.91 -11.41
CA TRP A 58 -6.04 5.69 -12.05
C TRP A 58 -4.98 4.97 -11.21
N LEU A 59 -4.12 5.69 -10.49
CA LEU A 59 -3.17 5.09 -9.55
C LEU A 59 -3.91 4.38 -8.40
N LEU A 60 -4.97 4.98 -7.85
CA LEU A 60 -5.78 4.33 -6.81
C LEU A 60 -6.46 3.05 -7.32
N ILE A 61 -7.03 3.07 -8.53
CA ILE A 61 -7.60 1.87 -9.16
C ILE A 61 -6.52 0.81 -9.36
N GLY A 62 -5.37 1.19 -9.93
CA GLY A 62 -4.25 0.28 -10.15
C GLY A 62 -3.78 -0.37 -8.85
N MET A 63 -3.66 0.41 -7.77
CA MET A 63 -3.30 -0.11 -6.44
C MET A 63 -4.36 -1.10 -5.93
N SER A 64 -5.65 -0.80 -6.09
CA SER A 64 -6.73 -1.70 -5.68
C SER A 64 -6.71 -3.02 -6.44
N VAL A 65 -6.52 -2.96 -7.77
CA VAL A 65 -6.41 -4.16 -8.62
C VAL A 65 -5.20 -5.01 -8.19
N MET A 66 -4.06 -4.39 -7.89
CA MET A 66 -2.87 -5.13 -7.42
C MET A 66 -3.09 -5.74 -6.04
N ILE A 67 -3.78 -5.07 -5.11
CA ILE A 67 -4.13 -5.64 -3.80
C ILE A 67 -5.05 -6.85 -3.98
N LEU A 68 -6.07 -6.75 -4.85
CA LEU A 68 -6.96 -7.88 -5.17
C LEU A 68 -6.21 -9.04 -5.81
N LEU A 69 -5.29 -8.76 -6.75
CA LEU A 69 -4.44 -9.78 -7.37
C LEU A 69 -3.57 -10.48 -6.33
N ALA A 70 -2.93 -9.73 -5.42
CA ALA A 70 -2.15 -10.29 -4.33
C ALA A 70 -3.00 -11.22 -3.46
N ASN A 71 -4.23 -10.81 -3.11
CA ASN A 71 -5.16 -11.64 -2.34
C ASN A 71 -5.53 -12.94 -3.06
N VAL A 72 -5.87 -12.87 -4.34
CA VAL A 72 -6.18 -14.07 -5.14
C VAL A 72 -4.99 -15.02 -5.18
N ILE A 73 -3.77 -14.51 -5.40
CA ILE A 73 -2.58 -15.34 -5.39
C ILE A 73 -2.38 -16.00 -4.02
N MET A 74 -2.54 -15.25 -2.93
CA MET A 74 -2.41 -15.78 -1.57
C MET A 74 -3.46 -16.86 -1.25
N THR A 75 -4.72 -16.66 -1.63
CA THR A 75 -5.79 -17.65 -1.38
C THR A 75 -5.63 -18.93 -2.21
N VAL A 76 -5.12 -18.81 -3.44
CA VAL A 76 -4.88 -19.97 -4.30
C VAL A 76 -3.63 -20.75 -3.89
N TRP A 77 -2.64 -20.06 -3.36
CA TRP A 77 -1.34 -20.67 -3.03
C TRP A 77 -1.15 -20.92 -1.54
N ALA A 78 -2.05 -20.61 -0.63
CA ALA A 78 -1.83 -20.79 0.82
C ALA A 78 -1.07 -22.11 1.11
N PRO A 79 0.24 -22.08 1.40
CA PRO A 79 0.99 -23.30 1.67
C PRO A 79 0.53 -23.88 3.00
N THR A 80 0.03 -25.10 3.00
CA THR A 80 -0.20 -25.86 4.23
C THR A 80 1.14 -26.34 4.76
N VAL A 81 1.78 -25.56 5.61
CA VAL A 81 3.10 -25.88 6.17
C VAL A 81 2.96 -26.03 7.67
N ASP A 82 3.40 -27.18 8.20
CA ASP A 82 3.39 -27.45 9.63
C ASP A 82 4.49 -26.68 10.40
N GLU A 83 5.54 -26.23 9.68
CA GLU A 83 6.64 -25.42 10.23
C GLU A 83 6.91 -24.17 9.37
N PRO A 84 7.33 -23.03 9.97
CA PRO A 84 7.67 -21.84 9.24
C PRO A 84 8.76 -22.08 8.19
N LEU A 85 8.51 -21.65 6.94
CA LEU A 85 9.46 -21.77 5.86
C LEU A 85 10.64 -20.82 6.05
N ALA A 86 11.85 -21.38 6.11
CA ALA A 86 13.07 -20.58 6.05
C ALA A 86 13.19 -19.85 4.72
N ILE A 87 13.86 -18.69 4.71
CA ILE A 87 13.97 -17.81 3.53
C ILE A 87 14.44 -18.53 2.26
N LEU A 88 15.40 -19.48 2.38
CA LEU A 88 15.90 -20.23 1.21
C LEU A 88 14.83 -21.14 0.62
N ALA A 89 14.07 -21.85 1.45
CA ALA A 89 12.99 -22.72 1.03
C ALA A 89 11.83 -21.89 0.43
N PHE A 90 11.56 -20.73 1.01
CA PHE A 90 10.55 -19.79 0.49
C PHE A 90 10.92 -19.28 -0.90
N LEU A 91 12.17 -18.86 -1.12
CA LEU A 91 12.65 -18.33 -2.39
C LEU A 91 12.76 -19.37 -3.52
N GLN A 92 12.77 -20.66 -3.20
CA GLN A 92 12.70 -21.72 -4.20
C GLN A 92 11.33 -21.84 -4.86
N GLN A 93 10.31 -21.25 -4.27
CA GLN A 93 8.94 -21.27 -4.80
C GLN A 93 8.74 -20.08 -5.74
N TRP A 94 8.34 -20.34 -6.99
CA TRP A 94 8.12 -19.27 -7.98
C TRP A 94 6.98 -18.30 -7.58
N GLN A 95 5.99 -18.80 -6.84
CA GLN A 95 4.87 -18.04 -6.31
C GLN A 95 5.34 -16.96 -5.32
N ALA A 96 6.40 -17.26 -4.54
CA ALA A 96 7.01 -16.28 -3.62
C ALA A 96 7.47 -15.02 -4.35
N TRP A 97 8.10 -15.19 -5.51
CA TRP A 97 8.55 -14.09 -6.36
C TRP A 97 7.39 -13.29 -6.95
N LEU A 98 6.28 -13.96 -7.30
CA LEU A 98 5.08 -13.27 -7.78
C LEU A 98 4.48 -12.38 -6.71
N ILE A 99 4.26 -12.92 -5.49
CA ILE A 99 3.69 -12.15 -4.39
C ILE A 99 4.62 -11.01 -4.01
N TRP A 100 5.92 -11.28 -3.89
CA TRP A 100 6.92 -10.27 -3.59
C TRP A 100 6.92 -9.16 -4.66
N GLY A 101 6.90 -9.53 -5.96
CA GLY A 101 6.86 -8.58 -7.08
C GLY A 101 5.59 -7.72 -7.09
N VAL A 102 4.42 -8.32 -6.86
CA VAL A 102 3.14 -7.58 -6.75
C VAL A 102 3.18 -6.61 -5.58
N LEU A 103 3.76 -7.01 -4.45
CA LEU A 103 3.91 -6.16 -3.28
C LEU A 103 4.82 -4.96 -3.54
N VAL A 104 5.97 -5.19 -4.19
CA VAL A 104 6.87 -4.11 -4.63
C VAL A 104 6.14 -3.16 -5.57
N ALA A 105 5.31 -3.69 -6.47
CA ALA A 105 4.50 -2.87 -7.38
C ALA A 105 3.43 -2.06 -6.65
N ILE A 106 2.72 -2.63 -5.67
CA ILE A 106 1.77 -1.89 -4.80
C ILE A 106 2.50 -0.74 -4.09
N ALA A 107 3.67 -1.01 -3.52
CA ALA A 107 4.48 -0.02 -2.84
C ALA A 107 4.97 1.09 -3.79
N ALA A 108 5.35 0.73 -5.03
CA ALA A 108 5.78 1.68 -6.05
C ALA A 108 4.62 2.60 -6.49
N VAL A 109 3.43 2.05 -6.71
CA VAL A 109 2.23 2.85 -7.01
C VAL A 109 1.89 3.78 -5.84
N GLY A 110 1.98 3.28 -4.60
CA GLY A 110 1.81 4.09 -3.39
C GLY A 110 2.80 5.24 -3.30
N GLY A 111 4.08 4.99 -3.56
CA GLY A 111 5.13 6.02 -3.62
C GLY A 111 4.88 7.05 -4.72
N ALA A 112 4.51 6.58 -5.92
CA ALA A 112 4.17 7.43 -7.05
C ALA A 112 2.92 8.30 -6.80
N PHE A 113 1.98 7.83 -5.98
CA PHE A 113 0.81 8.58 -5.54
C PHE A 113 1.16 9.63 -4.48
N CYS A 114 1.90 9.25 -3.45
CA CYS A 114 2.17 10.11 -2.30
C CYS A 114 3.09 11.29 -2.62
N VAL A 115 4.16 11.06 -3.40
CA VAL A 115 5.19 12.09 -3.65
C VAL A 115 4.63 13.33 -4.35
N PRO A 116 3.84 13.24 -5.45
CA PRO A 116 3.27 14.42 -6.09
C PRO A 116 2.32 15.18 -5.17
N LEU A 117 1.53 14.45 -4.34
CA LEU A 117 0.60 15.08 -3.40
C LEU A 117 1.34 15.89 -2.34
N TYR A 118 2.41 15.34 -1.75
CA TYR A 118 3.23 16.08 -0.78
C TYR A 118 3.90 17.30 -1.44
N THR A 119 4.36 17.17 -2.67
CA THR A 119 4.97 18.28 -3.42
C THR A 119 3.94 19.39 -3.68
N LEU A 120 2.74 19.04 -4.13
CA LEU A 120 1.65 19.99 -4.33
C LEU A 120 1.28 20.73 -3.05
N LEU A 121 1.14 20.00 -1.95
CA LEU A 121 0.82 20.53 -0.65
C LEU A 121 1.87 21.58 -0.20
N GLN A 122 3.16 21.32 -0.47
CA GLN A 122 4.25 22.25 -0.14
C GLN A 122 4.33 23.45 -1.08
N VAL A 123 4.10 23.26 -2.37
CA VAL A 123 4.22 24.32 -3.39
C VAL A 123 3.02 25.28 -3.34
N GLN A 124 1.82 24.77 -3.11
CA GLN A 124 0.60 25.61 -3.05
C GLN A 124 0.45 26.35 -1.72
N THR A 125 1.21 25.97 -0.69
CA THR A 125 1.14 26.63 0.62
C THR A 125 2.14 27.80 0.68
N ALA A 126 1.67 28.99 1.10
CA ALA A 126 2.52 30.15 1.31
C ALA A 126 3.63 29.82 2.34
N GLU A 127 4.83 30.39 2.14
CA GLU A 127 6.03 30.01 2.91
C GLU A 127 5.84 30.05 4.42
N HIS A 128 5.19 31.06 4.93
CA HIS A 128 4.95 31.23 6.38
C HIS A 128 3.92 30.26 6.96
N PHE A 129 3.16 29.52 6.14
CA PHE A 129 2.20 28.51 6.57
C PHE A 129 2.69 27.07 6.34
N ARG A 130 3.82 26.86 5.65
CA ARG A 130 4.29 25.50 5.30
C ARG A 130 4.49 24.60 6.52
N SER A 131 5.10 25.11 7.58
CA SER A 131 5.32 24.35 8.83
C SER A 131 4.00 23.93 9.48
N ARG A 132 3.01 24.83 9.51
CA ARG A 132 1.67 24.52 10.04
C ARG A 132 0.94 23.50 9.19
N MET A 133 1.06 23.59 7.85
CA MET A 133 0.44 22.64 6.94
C MET A 133 1.04 21.24 7.10
N VAL A 134 2.37 21.12 7.22
CA VAL A 134 3.03 19.84 7.51
C VAL A 134 2.57 19.28 8.86
N ALA A 135 2.44 20.12 9.89
CA ALA A 135 1.95 19.69 11.20
C ALA A 135 0.51 19.16 11.12
N VAL A 136 -0.40 19.89 10.45
CA VAL A 136 -1.79 19.44 10.24
C VAL A 136 -1.84 18.12 9.48
N ASN A 137 -1.06 17.99 8.41
CA ASN A 137 -0.97 16.75 7.64
C ASN A 137 -0.50 15.56 8.51
N ASN A 138 0.52 15.78 9.36
CA ASN A 138 1.02 14.74 10.25
C ASN A 138 -0.01 14.34 11.31
N ILE A 139 -0.73 15.31 11.90
CA ILE A 139 -1.81 15.05 12.85
C ILE A 139 -2.94 14.27 12.17
N THR A 140 -3.35 14.67 10.96
CA THR A 140 -4.38 13.98 10.19
C THR A 140 -3.96 12.54 9.87
N ASN A 141 -2.71 12.33 9.43
CA ASN A 141 -2.18 11.00 9.17
C ASN A 141 -2.16 10.14 10.44
N ALA A 142 -1.72 10.69 11.58
CA ALA A 142 -1.72 9.97 12.85
C ALA A 142 -3.14 9.59 13.28
N LEU A 143 -4.11 10.51 13.14
CA LEU A 143 -5.51 10.23 13.45
C LEU A 143 -6.07 9.11 12.55
N LEU A 144 -5.81 9.17 11.23
CA LEU A 144 -6.23 8.13 10.30
C LEU A 144 -5.55 6.79 10.58
N MET A 145 -4.31 6.78 11.04
CA MET A 145 -3.63 5.55 11.49
C MET A 145 -4.31 4.93 12.70
N VAL A 146 -4.68 5.73 13.70
CA VAL A 146 -5.42 5.26 14.87
C VAL A 146 -6.80 4.72 14.47
N LEU A 147 -7.54 5.46 13.65
CA LEU A 147 -8.85 5.01 13.16
C LEU A 147 -8.74 3.70 12.36
N SER A 148 -7.72 3.56 11.52
CA SER A 148 -7.51 2.33 10.78
C SER A 148 -7.13 1.16 11.69
N ALA A 149 -6.35 1.38 12.74
CA ALA A 149 -6.01 0.35 13.72
C ALA A 149 -7.26 -0.11 14.51
N LEU A 150 -8.13 0.82 14.90
CA LEU A 150 -9.41 0.50 15.55
C LEU A 150 -10.34 -0.28 14.62
N LEU A 151 -10.38 0.08 13.33
CA LEU A 151 -11.16 -0.68 12.33
C LEU A 151 -10.64 -2.10 12.16
N VAL A 152 -9.32 -2.28 12.09
CA VAL A 152 -8.68 -3.60 12.03
C VAL A 152 -9.03 -4.43 13.26
N LEU A 153 -8.92 -3.85 14.46
CA LEU A 153 -9.27 -4.51 15.71
C LEU A 153 -10.75 -4.94 15.73
N LEU A 154 -11.65 -4.08 15.26
CA LEU A 154 -13.06 -4.38 15.14
C LEU A 154 -13.33 -5.55 14.19
N LEU A 155 -12.69 -5.53 13.00
CA LEU A 155 -12.85 -6.59 12.00
C LEU A 155 -12.35 -7.94 12.52
N TYR A 156 -11.19 -7.98 13.19
CA TYR A 156 -10.70 -9.18 13.84
C TYR A 156 -11.62 -9.66 14.98
N GLY A 157 -12.19 -8.73 15.75
CA GLY A 157 -13.18 -9.05 16.78
C GLY A 157 -14.47 -9.64 16.24
N LEU A 158 -14.80 -9.37 14.97
CA LEU A 158 -15.94 -9.95 14.23
C LEU A 158 -15.59 -11.29 13.53
N GLY A 159 -14.35 -11.76 13.67
CA GLY A 159 -13.90 -13.02 13.08
C GLY A 159 -13.35 -12.90 11.66
N ALA A 160 -13.07 -11.69 11.18
CA ALA A 160 -12.44 -11.49 9.87
C ALA A 160 -10.97 -11.91 9.92
N ASP A 161 -10.46 -12.47 8.81
CA ASP A 161 -9.07 -12.81 8.62
C ASP A 161 -8.27 -11.67 7.97
N VAL A 162 -6.94 -11.80 7.93
CA VAL A 162 -6.04 -10.83 7.28
C VAL A 162 -6.35 -10.67 5.78
N VAL A 163 -6.82 -11.72 5.13
CA VAL A 163 -7.23 -11.72 3.71
C VAL A 163 -8.49 -10.86 3.53
N ASP A 164 -9.49 -10.99 4.42
CA ASP A 164 -10.71 -10.18 4.43
C ASP A 164 -10.37 -8.70 4.62
N LEU A 165 -9.38 -8.41 5.45
CA LEU A 165 -8.89 -7.06 5.69
C LEU A 165 -8.32 -6.44 4.40
N PHE A 166 -7.59 -7.21 3.59
CA PHE A 166 -7.05 -6.72 2.33
C PHE A 166 -8.15 -6.50 1.29
N TYR A 167 -9.22 -7.31 1.28
CA TYR A 167 -10.41 -7.00 0.48
C TYR A 167 -11.08 -5.70 0.92
N ALA A 168 -11.19 -5.46 2.23
CA ALA A 168 -11.73 -4.20 2.75
C ALA A 168 -10.87 -2.99 2.34
N ILE A 169 -9.53 -3.11 2.40
CA ILE A 169 -8.60 -2.05 1.96
C ILE A 169 -8.76 -1.78 0.46
N ALA A 170 -8.85 -2.82 -0.38
CA ALA A 170 -9.04 -2.67 -1.80
C ALA A 170 -10.37 -1.96 -2.13
N LEU A 171 -11.45 -2.32 -1.42
CA LEU A 171 -12.76 -1.69 -1.57
C LEU A 171 -12.71 -0.21 -1.16
N LEU A 172 -12.08 0.11 -0.03
CA LEU A 172 -11.94 1.50 0.43
C LEU A 172 -11.14 2.35 -0.57
N ASN A 173 -10.08 1.79 -1.18
CA ASN A 173 -9.34 2.46 -2.24
C ASN A 173 -10.19 2.68 -3.50
N LEU A 174 -11.02 1.70 -3.90
CA LEU A 174 -11.93 1.87 -5.03
C LEU A 174 -12.99 2.95 -4.75
N LEU A 175 -13.54 2.98 -3.54
CA LEU A 175 -14.46 4.03 -3.11
C LEU A 175 -13.78 5.40 -3.13
N ALA A 176 -12.54 5.49 -2.64
CA ALA A 176 -11.75 6.71 -2.70
C ALA A 176 -11.49 7.17 -4.14
N ALA A 177 -11.17 6.24 -5.06
CA ALA A 177 -11.00 6.53 -6.47
C ALA A 177 -12.31 7.06 -7.10
N PHE A 178 -13.43 6.41 -6.80
CA PHE A 178 -14.75 6.84 -7.28
C PHE A 178 -15.10 8.26 -6.81
N TRP A 179 -14.92 8.54 -5.52
CA TRP A 179 -15.11 9.88 -4.97
C TRP A 179 -14.19 10.90 -5.61
N TYR A 180 -12.93 10.52 -5.84
CA TYR A 180 -11.94 11.39 -6.47
C TYR A 180 -12.36 11.79 -7.89
N PHE A 181 -12.86 10.85 -8.69
CA PHE A 181 -13.37 11.15 -10.04
C PHE A 181 -14.62 12.03 -10.01
N ARG A 182 -15.50 11.83 -9.02
CA ARG A 182 -16.71 12.64 -8.87
C ARG A 182 -16.45 14.10 -8.47
N LEU A 183 -15.38 14.33 -7.70
CA LEU A 183 -15.00 15.69 -7.30
C LEU A 183 -14.26 16.44 -8.42
N GLY A 184 -13.71 15.74 -9.39
CA GLY A 184 -12.99 16.32 -10.51
C GLY A 184 -13.80 16.50 -11.81
N SER A 185 -15.06 16.03 -11.81
CA SER A 185 -16.06 16.28 -12.88
C SER A 185 -16.93 17.48 -12.53
#